data_f8bda0cdf09cc726f28bbae50506e706
#
_entry.id   f8bda0cdf09cc726f28bbae50506e706
#
_cell.length_a   1.000
_cell.length_b   1.000
_cell.length_c   1.000
_cell.angle_alpha   90.00
_cell.angle_beta   90.00
_cell.angle_gamma   90.00
#
_symmetry.space_group_name_H-M   'P 1'
#
loop_
_entity.id
_entity.type
_entity.pdbx_description
1 polymer ?
#
loop_
_entity_poly.entity_id
_entity_poly.type
_entity_poly.pdbx_seq_one_letter_code
_entity_poly.pdbx_strand_id
1 'polypeptide(L)'
;KITKLVVFVEENHSLSQMKANMPYAFSLAKKYAYANNYFAIRHPSLPNYIAIASGSTRGITNDAAPSSNGFSGTSVFGQAINNNKTAKLYVESLPSNCKLSNSGKYAVKHNPWAYVSSERSLCNKYDVNMTAFTSDVSNAKLPNVSMVIPNLCNDAHDCSLATADNWFKARMQQITAGQDWKSGKLLVVLTADED
;
A
#
# COMPACT_ATOMS: atom_id res chain seq x y z
N LYS A 1 13.87 18.23 3.33
CA LYS A 1 12.76 17.73 4.13
C LYS A 1 11.83 16.91 3.24
N ILE A 2 11.49 15.68 3.64
CA ILE A 2 10.50 14.82 2.94
C ILE A 2 9.11 15.47 3.03
N THR A 3 8.39 15.48 1.93
CA THR A 3 7.04 16.03 1.82
C THR A 3 6.04 15.06 1.17
N LYS A 4 6.55 13.97 0.59
CA LYS A 4 5.74 12.92 -0.03
C LYS A 4 6.20 11.54 0.46
N LEU A 5 5.24 10.65 0.69
CA LEU A 5 5.43 9.27 1.11
C LEU A 5 4.65 8.34 0.20
N VAL A 6 5.30 7.29 -0.27
CA VAL A 6 4.67 6.16 -0.96
C VAL A 6 5.03 4.89 -0.22
N VAL A 7 4.02 4.13 0.23
CA VAL A 7 4.18 2.85 0.92
C VAL A 7 3.64 1.73 0.04
N PHE A 8 4.50 0.78 -0.32
CA PHE A 8 4.12 -0.48 -0.97
C PHE A 8 3.93 -1.55 0.10
N VAL A 9 2.86 -2.33 0.00
CA VAL A 9 2.59 -3.44 0.92
C VAL A 9 2.50 -4.74 0.13
N GLU A 10 3.41 -5.66 0.43
CA GLU A 10 3.46 -7.02 -0.09
C GLU A 10 2.83 -8.00 0.91
N GLU A 11 2.65 -9.26 0.53
CA GLU A 11 1.90 -10.25 1.29
C GLU A 11 2.76 -11.40 1.83
N ASN A 12 2.47 -11.77 3.08
CA ASN A 12 2.76 -13.04 3.75
C ASN A 12 4.21 -13.56 3.61
N HIS A 13 5.23 -12.69 3.69
CA HIS A 13 6.61 -13.15 3.61
C HIS A 13 7.52 -12.46 4.62
N SER A 14 8.30 -13.27 5.32
CA SER A 14 9.30 -12.79 6.27
C SER A 14 10.45 -12.03 5.57
N LEU A 15 11.16 -11.22 6.35
CA LEU A 15 12.35 -10.53 5.88
C LEU A 15 13.39 -11.50 5.26
N SER A 16 13.57 -12.71 5.84
CA SER A 16 14.50 -13.69 5.31
C SER A 16 14.08 -14.25 3.95
N GLN A 17 12.80 -14.49 3.74
CA GLN A 17 12.25 -14.92 2.46
C GLN A 17 12.38 -13.83 1.40
N MET A 18 12.04 -12.57 1.74
CA MET A 18 12.21 -11.42 0.84
C MET A 18 13.69 -11.21 0.46
N LYS A 19 14.62 -11.31 1.41
CA LYS A 19 16.06 -11.23 1.14
C LYS A 19 16.54 -12.28 0.15
N ALA A 20 16.03 -13.50 0.26
CA ALA A 20 16.44 -14.61 -0.61
C ALA A 20 15.84 -14.53 -2.01
N ASN A 21 14.63 -13.95 -2.16
CA ASN A 21 13.83 -14.09 -3.37
C ASN A 21 13.44 -12.77 -4.04
N MET A 22 13.78 -11.61 -3.45
CA MET A 22 13.55 -10.28 -4.01
C MET A 22 14.87 -9.51 -4.17
N PRO A 23 15.72 -9.92 -5.12
CA PRO A 23 17.07 -9.35 -5.27
C PRO A 23 17.08 -7.86 -5.59
N TYR A 24 16.09 -7.35 -6.34
CA TYR A 24 16.01 -5.92 -6.65
C TYR A 24 15.64 -5.11 -5.41
N ALA A 25 14.56 -5.48 -4.72
CA ALA A 25 14.14 -4.80 -3.50
C ALA A 25 15.25 -4.81 -2.45
N PHE A 26 15.95 -5.95 -2.27
CA PHE A 26 17.04 -6.04 -1.33
C PHE A 26 18.30 -5.27 -1.78
N SER A 27 18.53 -5.07 -3.07
CA SER A 27 19.60 -4.18 -3.55
C SER A 27 19.34 -2.73 -3.13
N LEU A 28 18.08 -2.28 -3.16
CA LEU A 28 17.69 -0.97 -2.65
C LEU A 28 17.82 -0.89 -1.13
N ALA A 29 17.40 -1.94 -0.41
CA ALA A 29 17.55 -2.03 1.03
C ALA A 29 19.00 -1.85 1.48
N LYS A 30 19.94 -2.49 0.80
CA LYS A 30 21.40 -2.31 1.04
C LYS A 30 21.90 -0.92 0.69
N LYS A 31 21.37 -0.33 -0.38
CA LYS A 31 21.80 1.00 -0.85
C LYS A 31 21.30 2.12 0.06
N TYR A 32 20.10 1.99 0.60
CA TYR A 32 19.43 3.03 1.39
C TYR A 32 19.31 2.64 2.85
N ALA A 33 18.32 1.86 3.22
CA ALA A 33 18.13 1.35 4.58
C ALA A 33 17.08 0.23 4.60
N TYR A 34 17.09 -0.58 5.66
CA TYR A 34 15.98 -1.49 6.00
C TYR A 34 15.91 -1.70 7.51
N ALA A 35 14.69 -1.97 8.00
CA ALA A 35 14.48 -2.39 9.38
C ALA A 35 14.72 -3.90 9.50
N ASN A 36 15.51 -4.33 10.49
CA ASN A 36 15.79 -5.74 10.74
C ASN A 36 15.04 -6.29 11.97
N ASN A 37 14.25 -5.45 12.63
CA ASN A 37 13.47 -5.79 13.82
C ASN A 37 12.10 -5.11 13.75
N TYR A 38 11.39 -5.31 12.63
CA TYR A 38 10.03 -4.84 12.41
C TYR A 38 9.12 -6.03 12.20
N PHE A 39 8.08 -6.13 13.02
CA PHE A 39 7.19 -7.29 13.07
C PHE A 39 5.76 -6.88 12.74
N ALA A 40 5.04 -7.78 12.09
CA ALA A 40 3.58 -7.70 11.96
C ALA A 40 2.93 -7.78 13.35
N ILE A 41 1.71 -7.28 13.45
CA ILE A 41 0.98 -7.28 14.73
C ILE A 41 0.36 -8.67 14.98
N ARG A 42 -0.16 -9.30 13.92
CA ARG A 42 -0.82 -10.61 14.02
C ARG A 42 -1.13 -11.21 12.63
N HIS A 43 -1.66 -12.44 12.63
CA HIS A 43 -2.37 -13.04 11.51
C HIS A 43 -3.91 -12.95 11.73
N PRO A 44 -4.74 -12.93 10.68
CA PRO A 44 -4.41 -12.84 9.25
C PRO A 44 -4.16 -11.41 8.77
N SER A 45 -4.11 -11.20 7.44
CA SER A 45 -3.65 -9.97 6.77
C SER A 45 -4.42 -8.69 7.17
N LEU A 46 -5.74 -8.68 7.11
CA LEU A 46 -6.55 -7.46 7.26
C LEU A 46 -6.23 -6.62 8.50
N PRO A 47 -6.09 -7.19 9.73
CA PRO A 47 -5.71 -6.41 10.90
C PRO A 47 -4.44 -5.58 10.71
N ASN A 48 -3.45 -6.09 9.97
CA ASN A 48 -2.19 -5.40 9.72
C ASN A 48 -2.39 -4.24 8.73
N TYR A 49 -3.12 -4.44 7.64
CA TYR A 49 -3.49 -3.36 6.72
C TYR A 49 -4.25 -2.23 7.44
N ILE A 50 -5.20 -2.59 8.30
CA ILE A 50 -5.94 -1.61 9.11
C ILE A 50 -5.00 -0.87 10.07
N ALA A 51 -4.07 -1.57 10.71
CA ALA A 51 -3.11 -0.94 11.62
C ALA A 51 -2.15 0.02 10.89
N ILE A 52 -1.65 -0.36 9.71
CA ILE A 52 -0.83 0.52 8.86
C ILE A 52 -1.62 1.79 8.49
N ALA A 53 -2.89 1.65 8.14
CA ALA A 53 -3.71 2.76 7.68
C ALA A 53 -4.36 3.58 8.79
N SER A 54 -4.49 3.07 10.02
CA SER A 54 -5.24 3.75 11.10
C SER A 54 -4.59 3.74 12.48
N GLY A 55 -3.36 3.19 12.60
CA GLY A 55 -2.59 3.17 13.84
C GLY A 55 -3.00 2.10 14.84
N SER A 56 -4.02 1.27 14.55
CA SER A 56 -4.41 0.11 15.36
C SER A 56 -5.26 -0.85 14.53
N THR A 57 -5.40 -2.10 14.99
CA THR A 57 -6.25 -3.12 14.34
C THR A 57 -7.74 -2.81 14.46
N ARG A 58 -8.16 -1.83 15.24
CA ARG A 58 -9.56 -1.49 15.53
C ARG A 58 -10.38 -2.66 16.08
N GLY A 59 -9.73 -3.61 16.74
CA GLY A 59 -10.36 -4.83 17.25
C GLY A 59 -10.64 -5.89 16.17
N ILE A 60 -10.26 -5.64 14.92
CA ILE A 60 -10.41 -6.59 13.81
C ILE A 60 -9.41 -7.75 14.01
N THR A 61 -9.89 -8.98 13.85
CA THR A 61 -9.14 -10.20 14.11
C THR A 61 -9.22 -11.23 12.99
N ASN A 62 -9.91 -10.91 11.89
CA ASN A 62 -10.11 -11.81 10.75
C ASN A 62 -10.21 -11.01 9.44
N ASP A 63 -10.30 -11.72 8.31
CA ASP A 63 -10.34 -11.14 6.96
C ASP A 63 -11.76 -10.89 6.43
N ALA A 64 -12.77 -10.76 7.29
CA ALA A 64 -14.13 -10.53 6.84
C ALA A 64 -14.28 -9.20 6.09
N ALA A 65 -15.26 -9.15 5.19
CA ALA A 65 -15.51 -7.98 4.33
C ALA A 65 -15.91 -6.72 5.12
N PRO A 66 -15.88 -5.52 4.50
CA PRO A 66 -16.29 -4.27 5.13
C PRO A 66 -17.72 -4.26 5.72
N SER A 67 -18.61 -5.13 5.23
CA SER A 67 -19.95 -5.31 5.82
C SER A 67 -19.92 -5.83 7.27
N SER A 68 -18.85 -6.55 7.64
CA SER A 68 -18.67 -7.11 8.99
C SER A 68 -17.58 -6.40 9.78
N ASN A 69 -16.48 -6.01 9.12
CA ASN A 69 -15.31 -5.41 9.74
C ASN A 69 -15.18 -3.90 9.48
N GLY A 70 -16.18 -3.27 8.86
CA GLY A 70 -16.18 -1.82 8.69
C GLY A 70 -16.25 -1.09 10.03
N PHE A 71 -15.49 0.00 10.15
CA PHE A 71 -15.43 0.80 11.38
C PHE A 71 -15.54 2.31 11.08
N SER A 72 -15.99 3.06 12.08
CA SER A 72 -15.95 4.52 12.06
C SER A 72 -14.64 4.98 12.69
N GLY A 73 -13.93 5.90 12.02
CA GLY A 73 -12.67 6.44 12.50
C GLY A 73 -11.98 7.26 11.42
N THR A 74 -10.75 7.64 11.68
CA THR A 74 -9.94 8.42 10.74
C THR A 74 -8.71 7.61 10.33
N SER A 75 -8.52 7.45 9.02
CA SER A 75 -7.32 6.85 8.44
C SER A 75 -6.19 7.86 8.34
N VAL A 76 -4.97 7.38 8.10
CA VAL A 76 -3.83 8.25 7.76
C VAL A 76 -4.12 9.11 6.52
N PHE A 77 -4.89 8.60 5.58
CA PHE A 77 -5.35 9.34 4.39
C PHE A 77 -6.30 10.48 4.76
N GLY A 78 -7.32 10.17 5.56
CA GLY A 78 -8.25 11.18 6.08
C GLY A 78 -7.56 12.23 6.95
N GLN A 79 -6.61 11.83 7.79
CA GLN A 79 -5.80 12.77 8.57
C GLN A 79 -5.02 13.72 7.67
N ALA A 80 -4.38 13.21 6.60
CA ALA A 80 -3.67 14.05 5.66
C ALA A 80 -4.61 15.08 5.01
N ILE A 81 -5.76 14.64 4.50
CA ILE A 81 -6.74 15.49 3.83
C ILE A 81 -7.30 16.56 4.79
N ASN A 82 -7.64 16.17 6.02
CA ASN A 82 -8.16 17.08 7.05
C ASN A 82 -7.12 18.13 7.46
N ASN A 83 -5.85 17.89 7.21
CA ASN A 83 -4.75 18.83 7.44
C ASN A 83 -4.26 19.52 6.16
N ASN A 84 -5.13 19.69 5.17
CA ASN A 84 -4.83 20.36 3.89
C ASN A 84 -3.66 19.72 3.11
N LYS A 85 -3.50 18.40 3.24
CA LYS A 85 -2.57 17.60 2.46
C LYS A 85 -3.35 16.72 1.47
N THR A 86 -2.64 16.12 0.55
CA THR A 86 -3.22 15.21 -0.43
C THR A 86 -2.94 13.76 -0.05
N ALA A 87 -3.90 12.88 -0.32
CA ALA A 87 -3.73 11.44 -0.11
C ALA A 87 -4.41 10.65 -1.23
N LYS A 88 -3.84 9.49 -1.59
CA LYS A 88 -4.44 8.48 -2.47
C LYS A 88 -4.03 7.08 -2.03
N LEU A 89 -4.92 6.14 -2.24
CA LEU A 89 -4.63 4.72 -2.24
C LEU A 89 -4.71 4.23 -3.69
N TYR A 90 -3.60 3.68 -4.20
CA TYR A 90 -3.52 3.11 -5.54
C TYR A 90 -3.62 1.60 -5.46
N VAL A 91 -4.64 1.02 -6.05
CA VAL A 91 -4.93 -0.41 -5.92
C VAL A 91 -4.97 -1.07 -7.28
N GLU A 92 -4.12 -2.07 -7.47
CA GLU A 92 -4.06 -2.81 -8.72
C GLU A 92 -5.28 -3.72 -8.88
N SER A 93 -5.79 -3.82 -10.11
CA SER A 93 -7.00 -4.59 -10.44
C SER A 93 -8.28 -4.10 -9.76
N LEU A 94 -8.29 -2.90 -9.18
CA LEU A 94 -9.49 -2.28 -8.60
C LEU A 94 -10.49 -1.97 -9.72
N PRO A 95 -11.69 -2.58 -9.73
CA PRO A 95 -12.64 -2.41 -10.83
C PRO A 95 -13.40 -1.08 -10.81
N SER A 96 -13.54 -0.52 -9.62
CA SER A 96 -14.15 0.79 -9.37
C SER A 96 -13.66 1.35 -8.04
N ASN A 97 -13.60 2.67 -7.91
CA ASN A 97 -13.12 3.31 -6.69
C ASN A 97 -13.85 2.78 -5.44
N CYS A 98 -13.09 2.55 -4.36
CA CYS A 98 -13.63 2.10 -3.07
C CYS A 98 -14.50 0.83 -3.16
N LYS A 99 -14.12 -0.13 -4.00
CA LYS A 99 -14.84 -1.41 -4.14
C LYS A 99 -14.84 -2.17 -2.81
N LEU A 100 -16.04 -2.55 -2.33
CA LEU A 100 -16.25 -3.16 -1.00
C LEU A 100 -16.29 -4.69 -1.02
N SER A 101 -15.97 -5.32 -2.15
CA SER A 101 -15.97 -6.79 -2.29
C SER A 101 -14.88 -7.22 -3.25
N ASN A 102 -14.42 -8.45 -3.12
CA ASN A 102 -13.42 -9.05 -4.01
C ASN A 102 -13.86 -9.02 -5.48
N SER A 103 -12.91 -8.91 -6.41
CA SER A 103 -13.16 -8.95 -7.85
C SER A 103 -11.89 -9.37 -8.60
N GLY A 104 -11.92 -10.56 -9.21
CA GLY A 104 -10.74 -11.10 -9.90
C GLY A 104 -9.54 -11.16 -8.97
N LYS A 105 -8.45 -10.48 -9.34
CA LYS A 105 -7.22 -10.41 -8.54
C LYS A 105 -7.23 -9.28 -7.48
N TYR A 106 -8.30 -8.51 -7.38
CA TYR A 106 -8.48 -7.53 -6.31
C TYR A 106 -9.05 -8.21 -5.07
N ALA A 107 -8.33 -8.14 -3.95
CA ALA A 107 -8.78 -8.58 -2.65
C ALA A 107 -9.13 -7.38 -1.76
N VAL A 108 -10.39 -7.27 -1.33
CA VAL A 108 -10.84 -6.14 -0.51
C VAL A 108 -10.12 -6.09 0.84
N LYS A 109 -9.69 -7.23 1.39
CA LYS A 109 -8.92 -7.31 2.65
C LYS A 109 -7.58 -6.57 2.59
N HIS A 110 -7.02 -6.36 1.41
CA HIS A 110 -5.79 -5.58 1.21
C HIS A 110 -6.05 -4.09 0.98
N ASN A 111 -7.31 -3.66 0.91
CA ASN A 111 -7.71 -2.27 0.74
C ASN A 111 -8.25 -1.69 2.05
N PRO A 112 -7.40 -1.14 2.93
CA PRO A 112 -7.83 -0.70 4.25
C PRO A 112 -8.80 0.47 4.24
N TRP A 113 -8.77 1.34 3.23
CA TRP A 113 -9.69 2.48 3.17
C TRP A 113 -11.14 2.06 2.92
N ALA A 114 -11.34 0.91 2.26
CA ALA A 114 -12.66 0.31 2.07
C ALA A 114 -13.38 -0.02 3.39
N TYR A 115 -12.63 -0.16 4.49
CA TYR A 115 -13.17 -0.49 5.82
C TYR A 115 -13.52 0.74 6.66
N VAL A 116 -13.08 1.93 6.28
CA VAL A 116 -13.35 3.15 7.05
C VAL A 116 -14.69 3.76 6.61
N SER A 117 -15.77 3.37 7.30
CA SER A 117 -17.14 3.73 6.91
C SER A 117 -17.40 5.24 6.97
N SER A 118 -16.83 5.93 7.94
CA SER A 118 -16.93 7.40 8.09
C SER A 118 -16.20 8.20 7.01
N GLU A 119 -15.29 7.56 6.26
CA GLU A 119 -14.53 8.20 5.17
C GLU A 119 -14.98 7.72 3.78
N ARG A 120 -16.19 7.18 3.64
CA ARG A 120 -16.68 6.59 2.39
C ARG A 120 -16.61 7.55 1.21
N SER A 121 -16.94 8.82 1.39
CA SER A 121 -16.86 9.82 0.33
C SER A 121 -15.42 10.09 -0.11
N LEU A 122 -14.46 10.10 0.82
CA LEU A 122 -13.04 10.24 0.50
C LEU A 122 -12.50 8.99 -0.20
N CYS A 123 -12.88 7.81 0.29
CA CYS A 123 -12.55 6.53 -0.35
C CYS A 123 -13.05 6.49 -1.81
N ASN A 124 -14.29 6.84 -2.07
CA ASN A 124 -14.86 6.91 -3.42
C ASN A 124 -14.10 7.88 -4.35
N LYS A 125 -13.46 8.88 -3.80
CA LYS A 125 -12.73 9.89 -4.57
C LYS A 125 -11.26 9.57 -4.77
N TYR A 126 -10.60 8.98 -3.79
CA TYR A 126 -9.15 8.90 -3.72
C TYR A 126 -8.57 7.49 -3.59
N ASP A 127 -9.40 6.47 -3.40
CA ASP A 127 -9.04 5.07 -3.51
C ASP A 127 -9.27 4.64 -4.96
N VAL A 128 -8.19 4.59 -5.75
CA VAL A 128 -8.24 4.58 -7.21
C VAL A 128 -7.46 3.42 -7.80
N ASN A 129 -7.80 3.07 -9.04
CA ASN A 129 -7.05 2.06 -9.78
C ASN A 129 -5.59 2.49 -9.99
N MET A 130 -4.69 1.52 -10.03
CA MET A 130 -3.23 1.69 -10.21
C MET A 130 -2.85 2.45 -11.48
N THR A 131 -3.72 2.55 -12.48
CA THR A 131 -3.48 3.37 -13.68
C THR A 131 -3.27 4.85 -13.34
N ALA A 132 -3.92 5.33 -12.28
CA ALA A 132 -3.72 6.70 -11.79
C ALA A 132 -2.30 6.93 -11.23
N PHE A 133 -1.66 5.91 -10.66
CA PHE A 133 -0.29 6.00 -10.16
C PHE A 133 0.71 6.36 -11.27
N THR A 134 0.65 5.67 -12.39
CA THR A 134 1.53 5.95 -13.55
C THR A 134 1.37 7.39 -14.03
N SER A 135 0.14 7.87 -14.13
CA SER A 135 -0.14 9.27 -14.50
C SER A 135 0.38 10.26 -13.47
N ASP A 136 0.15 10.01 -12.18
CA ASP A 136 0.59 10.92 -11.12
C ASP A 136 2.12 10.98 -11.01
N VAL A 137 2.83 9.86 -11.17
CA VAL A 137 4.30 9.82 -11.22
C VAL A 137 4.82 10.63 -12.42
N SER A 138 4.27 10.40 -13.61
CA SER A 138 4.71 11.07 -14.85
C SER A 138 4.51 12.58 -14.81
N ASN A 139 3.47 13.03 -14.12
CA ASN A 139 3.09 14.46 -14.03
C ASN A 139 3.57 15.15 -12.74
N ALA A 140 4.42 14.51 -11.92
CA ALA A 140 4.88 15.00 -10.62
C ALA A 140 3.74 15.32 -9.65
N LYS A 141 2.66 14.53 -9.69
CA LYS A 141 1.42 14.71 -8.92
C LYS A 141 1.22 13.65 -7.83
N LEU A 142 2.28 12.92 -7.44
CA LEU A 142 2.17 12.03 -6.29
C LEU A 142 1.67 12.82 -5.07
N PRO A 143 0.70 12.30 -4.30
CA PRO A 143 0.18 12.98 -3.12
C PRO A 143 1.20 13.02 -1.98
N ASN A 144 0.89 13.79 -0.94
CA ASN A 144 1.72 13.85 0.26
C ASN A 144 1.78 12.49 0.97
N VAL A 145 0.67 11.76 0.99
CA VAL A 145 0.57 10.41 1.57
C VAL A 145 -0.07 9.48 0.56
N SER A 146 0.59 8.39 0.24
CA SER A 146 0.02 7.35 -0.60
C SER A 146 0.44 5.95 -0.18
N MET A 147 -0.43 5.01 -0.46
CA MET A 147 -0.18 3.59 -0.32
C MET A 147 -0.44 2.93 -1.68
N VAL A 148 0.32 1.92 -2.00
CA VAL A 148 0.21 1.14 -3.23
C VAL A 148 -0.01 -0.31 -2.87
N ILE A 149 -1.12 -0.87 -3.34
CA ILE A 149 -1.52 -2.24 -3.11
C ILE A 149 -1.47 -2.99 -4.44
N PRO A 150 -0.51 -3.90 -4.63
CA PRO A 150 -0.49 -4.80 -5.78
C PRO A 150 -1.69 -5.74 -5.75
N ASN A 151 -1.98 -6.41 -6.87
CA ASN A 151 -2.99 -7.45 -6.89
C ASN A 151 -2.44 -8.77 -6.32
N LEU A 152 -3.32 -9.75 -6.07
CA LEU A 152 -2.99 -11.04 -5.45
C LEU A 152 -1.83 -11.82 -6.09
N CYS A 153 -1.46 -11.55 -7.35
CA CYS A 153 -0.27 -12.15 -7.95
C CYS A 153 0.97 -11.29 -7.70
N ASN A 154 0.85 -9.98 -7.84
CA ASN A 154 1.99 -9.07 -7.78
C ASN A 154 2.37 -8.68 -6.34
N ASP A 155 1.53 -8.97 -5.35
CA ASP A 155 1.83 -8.84 -3.92
C ASP A 155 2.52 -10.08 -3.31
N ALA A 156 2.73 -11.14 -4.09
CA ALA A 156 3.26 -12.44 -3.69
C ALA A 156 2.30 -13.34 -2.87
N HIS A 157 1.00 -13.00 -2.79
CA HIS A 157 0.01 -13.89 -2.16
C HIS A 157 -0.21 -15.17 -2.99
N ASP A 158 -0.57 -15.02 -4.27
CA ASP A 158 -0.88 -16.14 -5.19
C ASP A 158 0.28 -16.51 -6.11
N CYS A 159 1.31 -15.66 -6.23
CA CYS A 159 2.45 -15.84 -7.11
C CYS A 159 3.77 -15.75 -6.32
N SER A 160 4.91 -15.91 -7.01
CA SER A 160 6.21 -15.92 -6.34
C SER A 160 6.70 -14.52 -5.92
N LEU A 161 7.59 -14.48 -4.93
CA LEU A 161 8.32 -13.26 -4.56
C LEU A 161 9.14 -12.69 -5.73
N ALA A 162 9.61 -13.53 -6.66
CA ALA A 162 10.29 -13.06 -7.87
C ALA A 162 9.33 -12.28 -8.79
N THR A 163 8.06 -12.68 -8.85
CA THR A 163 7.01 -11.92 -9.56
C THR A 163 6.78 -10.56 -8.91
N ALA A 164 6.65 -10.52 -7.59
CA ALA A 164 6.49 -9.29 -6.81
C ALA A 164 7.72 -8.37 -6.96
N ASP A 165 8.93 -8.90 -6.90
CA ASP A 165 10.18 -8.14 -7.08
C ASP A 165 10.27 -7.49 -8.47
N ASN A 166 9.91 -8.23 -9.52
CA ASN A 166 9.87 -7.70 -10.88
C ASN A 166 8.81 -6.61 -11.05
N TRP A 167 7.63 -6.80 -10.46
CA TRP A 167 6.57 -5.80 -10.46
C TRP A 167 7.02 -4.53 -9.71
N PHE A 168 7.59 -4.68 -8.51
CA PHE A 168 8.12 -3.57 -7.72
C PHE A 168 9.25 -2.84 -8.44
N LYS A 169 10.17 -3.57 -9.08
CA LYS A 169 11.23 -3.00 -9.91
C LYS A 169 10.67 -2.07 -10.99
N ALA A 170 9.64 -2.51 -11.71
CA ALA A 170 9.02 -1.70 -12.75
C ALA A 170 8.39 -0.42 -12.17
N ARG A 171 7.77 -0.49 -10.99
CA ARG A 171 7.24 0.72 -10.29
C ARG A 171 8.34 1.65 -9.83
N MET A 172 9.42 1.11 -9.27
CA MET A 172 10.58 1.92 -8.85
C MET A 172 11.28 2.59 -10.02
N GLN A 173 11.36 1.94 -11.19
CA GLN A 173 11.89 2.56 -12.41
C GLN A 173 11.05 3.77 -12.84
N GLN A 174 9.71 3.67 -12.78
CA GLN A 174 8.82 4.81 -13.01
C GLN A 174 9.07 5.93 -12.00
N ILE A 175 9.09 5.61 -10.71
CA ILE A 175 9.30 6.58 -9.62
C ILE A 175 10.62 7.32 -9.80
N THR A 176 11.72 6.59 -9.99
CA THR A 176 13.08 7.18 -10.05
C THR A 176 13.29 8.03 -11.30
N ALA A 177 12.56 7.78 -12.37
CA ALA A 177 12.51 8.63 -13.56
C ALA A 177 11.70 9.92 -13.34
N GLY A 178 10.78 9.94 -12.37
CA GLY A 178 9.85 11.04 -12.10
C GLY A 178 10.48 12.22 -11.35
N GLN A 179 9.87 13.40 -11.51
CA GLN A 179 10.34 14.64 -10.87
C GLN A 179 10.15 14.64 -9.36
N ASP A 180 9.14 13.96 -8.84
CA ASP A 180 8.93 13.84 -7.39
C ASP A 180 10.13 13.18 -6.70
N TRP A 181 10.70 12.12 -7.30
CA TRP A 181 11.92 11.50 -6.82
C TRP A 181 13.14 12.40 -6.96
N LYS A 182 13.33 12.98 -8.15
CA LYS A 182 14.48 13.85 -8.45
C LYS A 182 14.53 15.09 -7.57
N SER A 183 13.39 15.53 -7.04
CA SER A 183 13.31 16.64 -6.08
C SER A 183 13.98 16.34 -4.73
N GLY A 184 14.26 15.06 -4.42
CA GLY A 184 14.78 14.62 -3.13
C GLY A 184 13.79 14.74 -1.97
N LYS A 185 12.49 14.90 -2.25
CA LYS A 185 11.45 15.09 -1.24
C LYS A 185 10.49 13.91 -1.08
N LEU A 186 10.70 12.84 -1.85
CA LEU A 186 9.90 11.62 -1.83
C LEU A 186 10.60 10.53 -1.01
N LEU A 187 9.88 9.95 -0.05
CA LEU A 187 10.25 8.72 0.63
C LEU A 187 9.43 7.56 0.07
N VAL A 188 10.09 6.47 -0.27
CA VAL A 188 9.45 5.21 -0.65
C VAL A 188 9.75 4.16 0.40
N VAL A 189 8.71 3.45 0.85
CA VAL A 189 8.78 2.35 1.80
C VAL A 189 8.20 1.10 1.14
N LEU A 190 8.86 -0.03 1.28
CA LEU A 190 8.34 -1.35 0.97
C LEU A 190 8.25 -2.15 2.27
N THR A 191 7.12 -2.76 2.53
CA THR A 191 6.92 -3.66 3.69
C THR A 191 6.06 -4.85 3.29
N ALA A 192 6.14 -5.95 4.05
CA ALA A 192 5.12 -6.98 4.04
C ALA A 192 4.11 -6.69 5.17
N ASP A 193 2.87 -7.17 5.01
CA ASP A 193 1.82 -7.04 6.02
C ASP A 193 2.02 -8.00 7.19
N GLU A 194 2.44 -9.23 6.86
CA GLU A 194 2.73 -10.32 7.80
C GLU A 194 3.77 -11.30 7.23
N ASP A 195 4.22 -12.28 8.01
CA ASP A 195 5.15 -13.36 7.64
C ASP A 195 4.45 -14.73 7.56
#